data_eff22b0dd1dc25b0fe6eb43e67075c61
#
_entry.id   eff22b0dd1dc25b0fe6eb43e67075c61
#
_cell.length_a   1.000
_cell.length_b   1.000
_cell.length_c   1.000
_cell.angle_alpha   90.00
_cell.angle_beta   90.00
_cell.angle_gamma   90.00
#
_symmetry.space_group_name_H-M   'P 1'
#
loop_
_entity.id
_entity.type
_entity.pdbx_description
1 polymer ?
#
loop_
_entity_poly.entity_id
_entity_poly.type
_entity_poly.pdbx_seq_one_letter_code
_entity_poly.pdbx_strand_id
1 'polypeptide(L)' 'MYRYGMRLRGFAPLCQPMEGLVKTEIGGIWGDRYYHSFLYYDRKLTDKELRAYELDYLEDEDGEI' A
#
# COMPACT_ATOMS: atom_id res chain seq x y z
N MET A 1 -1.13 11.99 -0.42
CA MET A 1 -0.51 10.69 -0.72
C MET A 1 -1.34 9.58 -0.11
N TYR A 2 -1.49 8.49 -0.83
CA TYR A 2 -2.37 7.41 -0.39
C TYR A 2 -1.53 6.28 0.20
N ARG A 3 -1.91 5.82 1.38
CA ARG A 3 -1.20 4.74 2.06
C ARG A 3 -1.98 3.43 1.94
N TYR A 4 -1.28 2.38 1.60
CA TYR A 4 -1.85 1.05 1.47
C TYR A 4 -1.05 0.06 2.30
N GLY A 5 -1.71 -0.98 2.80
CA GLY A 5 -1.04 -2.04 3.53
C GLY A 5 -1.01 -3.31 2.70
N MET A 6 0.15 -3.92 2.63
CA MET A 6 0.33 -5.18 1.91
C MET A 6 0.19 -6.33 2.89
N ARG A 7 -0.78 -7.21 2.64
CA ARG A 7 -1.02 -8.34 3.53
C ARG A 7 -0.15 -9.54 3.23
N LEU A 8 0.28 -9.66 1.96
CA LEU A 8 1.07 -10.80 1.55
C LEU A 8 2.49 -10.69 2.05
N ARG A 9 3.08 -11.85 2.33
CA ARG A 9 4.47 -11.90 2.65
C ARG A 9 5.26 -12.08 1.40
N GLY A 10 6.49 -11.69 1.46
CA GLY A 10 7.39 -11.92 0.35
C GLY A 10 7.35 -10.80 -0.62
N PHE A 11 8.50 -10.41 -0.95
CA PHE A 11 8.69 -9.38 -1.89
C PHE A 11 9.30 -9.99 -3.08
N ALA A 12 8.57 -10.05 -4.13
CA ALA A 12 9.20 -10.20 -5.41
C ALA A 12 9.04 -8.86 -6.08
N PRO A 13 9.93 -8.50 -6.96
CA PRO A 13 9.70 -7.34 -7.79
C PRO A 13 8.33 -7.49 -8.44
N LEU A 14 7.58 -6.42 -8.53
CA LEU A 14 6.28 -6.44 -9.17
C LEU A 14 5.17 -7.07 -8.33
N CYS A 15 5.39 -7.20 -7.04
CA CYS A 15 4.31 -7.64 -6.15
C CYS A 15 3.35 -6.51 -5.85
N GLN A 16 3.60 -5.34 -6.34
CA GLN A 16 2.74 -4.19 -6.14
C GLN A 16 2.72 -3.35 -7.41
N PRO A 17 1.68 -2.55 -7.61
CA PRO A 17 1.67 -1.64 -8.76
C PRO A 17 2.84 -0.68 -8.64
N MET A 18 3.52 -0.46 -9.73
CA MET A 18 4.70 0.40 -9.71
C MET A 18 4.37 1.82 -10.12
N GLU A 19 3.31 2.00 -10.88
CA GLU A 19 2.95 3.33 -11.33
C GLU A 19 2.46 4.16 -10.16
N GLY A 20 3.09 5.30 -9.93
CA GLY A 20 2.70 6.19 -8.86
C GLY A 20 3.26 5.82 -7.50
N LEU A 21 4.03 4.76 -7.42
CA LEU A 21 4.62 4.35 -6.16
C LEU A 21 5.68 5.35 -5.73
N VAL A 22 5.49 5.93 -4.55
CA VAL A 22 6.39 6.95 -4.03
C VAL A 22 7.44 6.36 -3.12
N LYS A 23 7.01 5.53 -2.19
CA LYS A 23 7.95 4.89 -1.27
C LYS A 23 7.29 3.68 -0.62
N THR A 24 8.12 2.85 0.00
CA THR A 24 7.65 1.71 0.77
C THR A 24 8.26 1.77 2.16
N GLU A 25 7.58 1.15 3.12
CA GLU A 25 8.08 1.09 4.49
C GLU A 25 7.88 -0.31 5.03
N ILE A 26 8.69 -0.66 6.03
CA ILE A 26 8.50 -1.90 6.74
C ILE A 26 7.14 -1.86 7.41
N GLY A 27 6.42 -2.97 7.35
CA GLY A 27 5.09 -3.04 7.89
C GLY A 27 5.04 -3.07 9.41
N GLY A 28 3.88 -3.36 9.89
CA GLY A 28 3.63 -3.39 11.33
C GLY A 28 2.14 -3.39 11.57
N ILE A 29 1.77 -3.05 12.80
CA ILE A 29 0.36 -3.04 13.17
C ILE A 29 -0.27 -1.72 12.76
N TRP A 30 -1.42 -1.84 12.11
CA TRP A 30 -2.21 -0.68 11.75
C TRP A 30 -3.62 -0.95 12.24
N GLY A 31 -4.04 -0.20 13.23
CA GLY A 31 -5.31 -0.49 13.86
C GLY A 31 -5.22 -1.83 14.59
N ASP A 32 -6.02 -2.79 14.17
CA ASP A 32 -6.02 -4.10 14.78
C ASP A 32 -5.49 -5.16 13.82
N ARG A 33 -4.80 -4.76 12.78
CA ARG A 33 -4.34 -5.70 11.75
C ARG A 33 -2.85 -5.51 11.47
N TYR A 34 -2.17 -6.61 11.23
CA TYR A 34 -0.77 -6.59 10.89
C TYR A 34 -0.60 -6.58 9.37
N TYR A 35 0.29 -5.72 8.89
CA TYR A 35 0.64 -5.67 7.47
C TYR A 35 2.12 -5.93 7.31
N HIS A 36 2.45 -6.66 6.25
CA HIS A 36 3.85 -6.97 5.96
C HIS A 36 4.62 -5.71 5.57
N SER A 37 4.00 -4.82 4.84
CA SER A 37 4.64 -3.58 4.45
C SER A 37 3.60 -2.53 4.15
N PHE A 38 4.04 -1.29 4.13
CA PHE A 38 3.19 -0.16 3.76
C PHE A 38 3.70 0.45 2.47
N LEU A 39 2.77 0.79 1.60
CA LEU A 39 3.09 1.37 0.29
C LEU A 39 2.43 2.73 0.19
N TYR A 40 3.15 3.68 -0.38
CA TYR A 40 2.64 5.03 -0.54
C TYR A 40 2.59 5.38 -2.02
N TYR A 41 1.43 5.86 -2.45
CA TYR A 41 1.20 6.19 -3.86
C TYR A 41 0.73 7.62 -3.99
N ASP A 42 1.06 8.24 -5.13
CA ASP A 42 0.57 9.57 -5.42
C ASP A 42 -0.74 9.51 -6.21
N ARG A 43 -1.31 8.35 -6.37
CA ARG A 43 -2.61 8.16 -7.02
C ARG A 43 -3.40 7.12 -6.24
N LYS A 44 -4.71 7.15 -6.39
CA LYS A 44 -5.55 6.18 -5.74
C LYS A 44 -5.59 4.91 -6.58
N LEU A 45 -5.30 3.78 -5.98
CA LEU A 45 -5.32 2.50 -6.68
C LEU A 45 -6.77 2.07 -6.93
N THR A 46 -6.97 1.32 -8.00
CA THR A 46 -8.31 0.84 -8.32
C THR A 46 -8.62 -0.40 -7.48
N ASP A 47 -9.91 -0.72 -7.39
CA ASP A 47 -10.32 -1.94 -6.69
C ASP A 47 -9.69 -3.17 -7.30
N LYS A 48 -9.53 -3.17 -8.62
CA LYS A 48 -8.90 -4.29 -9.29
C LYS A 48 -7.47 -4.46 -8.85
N GLU A 49 -6.75 -3.35 -8.70
CA GLU A 49 -5.37 -3.41 -8.23
C GLU A 49 -5.31 -3.88 -6.79
N LEU A 50 -6.21 -3.41 -5.95
CA LEU A 50 -6.23 -3.82 -4.55
C LEU A 50 -6.43 -5.31 -4.42
N ARG A 51 -7.32 -5.89 -5.23
CA ARG A 51 -7.55 -7.33 -5.18
C ARG A 51 -6.39 -8.11 -5.76
N ALA A 52 -5.84 -7.63 -6.87
CA ALA A 52 -4.78 -8.36 -7.56
C ALA A 52 -3.54 -8.47 -6.70
N TYR A 53 -3.25 -7.44 -5.91
CA TYR A 53 -2.04 -7.40 -5.11
C TYR A 53 -2.32 -7.56 -3.61
N GLU A 54 -3.58 -7.81 -3.25
CA GLU A 54 -4.01 -8.01 -1.87
C GLU A 54 -3.58 -6.86 -0.98
N LEU A 55 -3.92 -5.67 -1.41
CA LEU A 55 -3.63 -4.45 -0.67
C LEU A 55 -4.90 -3.93 -0.02
N ASP A 56 -4.75 -3.27 1.12
CA ASP A 56 -5.86 -2.57 1.77
C ASP A 56 -5.57 -1.08 1.75
N TYR A 57 -6.58 -0.30 1.42
CA TYR A 57 -6.46 1.14 1.51
C TYR A 57 -6.52 1.52 2.98
N LEU A 58 -5.54 2.25 3.46
CA LEU A 58 -5.45 2.60 4.87
C LEU A 58 -5.86 4.03 5.13
N GLU A 59 -5.25 4.98 4.45
CA GLU A 59 -5.60 6.36 4.64
C GLU A 59 -5.08 7.22 3.51
N ASP A 60 -5.69 8.37 3.38
CA ASP A 60 -5.25 9.38 2.43
C ASP A 60 -4.50 10.43 3.23
N GLU A 61 -3.21 10.37 3.18
CA GLU A 61 -2.39 11.34 3.84
C GLU A 61 -2.20 12.50 2.91
N ASP A 62 -3.08 13.44 2.98
CA ASP A 62 -3.23 14.44 2.03
C ASP A 62 -2.27 15.56 2.19
N GLY A 63 -1.32 15.39 2.57
CA GLY A 63 -0.43 16.41 2.74
C GLY A 63 -0.86 17.79 2.47
N GLU A 64 -1.37 18.11 2.20
CA GLU A 64 -1.44 19.11 1.99
C GLU A 64 -1.14 19.84 2.23
N ILE A 65 -1.12 19.90 2.26
CA ILE A 65 -0.90 20.48 2.26
C ILE A 65 -0.74 20.94 2.17
#